data_96bc38758e12e98973e1939f92d71509
#
_entry.id   96bc38758e12e98973e1939f92d71509
#
_cell.length_a   1.000
_cell.length_b   1.000
_cell.length_c   1.000
_cell.angle_alpha   90.00
_cell.angle_beta   90.00
_cell.angle_gamma   90.00
#
_symmetry.space_group_name_H-M   'P 1'
#
loop_
_entity.id
_entity.type
_entity.pdbx_description
1 polymer ?
#
loop_
_entity_poly.entity_id
_entity_poly.type
_entity_poly.pdbx_seq_one_letter_code
_entity_poly.pdbx_strand_id
1 'polypeptide(L)'
;QTSLGFPSARPQTRRRGGGGGGQRGQQPETTLPETSPAYVAMRNVNLSEDDVDAARGIGVTTIVTAPAFGIFNGQSAVLNLGMGTADERVIKSPAAMQISFNPRQAWTFPDSLMGVIAYIRQTMLDAQWYGNARSIYDKNPTVGQRPETSESLEAMQPVIGKNVPVVFVADTELMIRRAQKIAGEFGFRYIVSGARQGYRFADDLKAANVPVLVSVKWPVAPASKEDREEQPLRVIRDRQLAPTTPSVFVKSGVTFALVSGAGKTGDFIPGIRKAMDNGLSADDALKATTIWPARIFGVDRQLGSLEHGKIANVVVSDKPIFDKDARITRELVDGREVRLPAPDKKAGESAPSVVEGTWRLTVRSSQGDVAVTVTLHNENGALTGTFSGDKGSGDIRNGSFDGTTVEFTVPVKGQSETESSDWVFHGTLDGTSMSGSVTTSLGTVQFTGSKGR
;
A
#
# COMPACT_ATOMS: atom_id res chain seq x y z
N GLN A 1 -9.84 1.44 -1.20
CA GLN A 1 -8.85 2.52 -1.34
C GLN A 1 -7.46 1.92 -1.40
N THR A 2 -6.64 2.41 -2.29
CA THR A 2 -5.27 1.97 -2.52
C THR A 2 -4.39 3.16 -2.85
N SER A 3 -3.06 3.02 -2.65
CA SER A 3 -2.06 3.95 -3.14
C SER A 3 -1.48 3.55 -4.50
N LEU A 4 -2.16 2.65 -5.21
CA LEU A 4 -1.75 2.19 -6.53
C LEU A 4 -1.51 3.38 -7.46
N GLY A 5 -0.43 3.34 -8.22
CA GLY A 5 -0.03 4.42 -9.12
C GLY A 5 0.73 5.58 -8.47
N PHE A 6 1.01 5.53 -7.16
CA PHE A 6 1.85 6.53 -6.50
C PHE A 6 3.14 5.91 -5.96
N PRO A 7 4.28 6.63 -6.03
CA PRO A 7 5.52 6.14 -5.47
C PRO A 7 5.37 5.90 -3.97
N SER A 8 5.76 4.72 -3.50
CA SER A 8 5.86 4.43 -2.08
C SER A 8 6.98 5.28 -1.47
N ALA A 9 6.71 5.93 -0.34
CA ALA A 9 7.78 6.55 0.45
C ALA A 9 8.74 5.44 0.91
N ARG A 10 9.91 5.33 0.29
CA ARG A 10 10.96 4.44 0.77
C ARG A 10 11.46 4.96 2.12
N PRO A 11 11.57 4.13 3.17
CA PRO A 11 12.26 4.51 4.38
C PRO A 11 13.71 4.86 4.01
N GLN A 12 14.13 6.09 4.21
CA GLN A 12 15.56 6.43 4.11
C GLN A 12 16.25 5.74 5.27
N THR A 13 16.98 4.68 5.00
CA THR A 13 17.92 4.09 5.96
C THR A 13 18.95 5.15 6.31
N ARG A 14 18.97 5.57 7.57
CA ARG A 14 19.99 6.48 8.11
C ARG A 14 21.37 5.86 7.88
N ARG A 15 22.12 6.35 6.91
CA ARG A 15 23.56 6.22 6.91
C ARG A 15 24.09 7.11 8.04
N ARG A 16 24.54 6.50 9.12
CA ARG A 16 25.46 7.14 10.06
C ARG A 16 26.78 7.39 9.31
N GLY A 17 26.95 8.58 8.76
CA GLY A 17 28.21 9.03 8.18
C GLY A 17 28.96 9.82 9.21
N GLY A 18 30.18 9.33 9.56
CA GLY A 18 31.17 10.07 10.31
C GLY A 18 31.66 11.28 9.51
N GLY A 19 32.09 12.32 10.24
CA GLY A 19 32.47 13.62 9.72
C GLY A 19 33.63 13.60 8.71
N GLY A 20 33.54 14.49 7.75
CA GLY A 20 34.57 14.86 6.78
C GLY A 20 34.07 16.05 6.00
N GLY A 21 34.64 17.23 6.24
CA GLY A 21 34.33 18.45 5.50
C GLY A 21 34.75 18.34 4.04
N GLY A 22 33.86 18.73 3.13
CA GLY A 22 34.14 18.81 1.71
C GLY A 22 32.90 19.13 0.90
N GLN A 23 32.89 20.31 0.31
CA GLN A 23 32.07 20.82 -0.81
C GLN A 23 30.61 20.36 -0.87
N ARG A 24 29.71 21.32 -0.66
CA ARG A 24 28.28 21.26 -1.02
C ARG A 24 28.12 21.08 -2.52
N GLY A 25 28.19 19.82 -2.98
CA GLY A 25 27.56 19.43 -4.23
C GLY A 25 26.07 19.38 -3.98
N GLN A 26 25.29 20.11 -4.73
CA GLN A 26 23.84 20.02 -4.78
C GLN A 26 23.48 18.55 -5.08
N GLN A 27 23.07 17.82 -4.05
CA GLN A 27 22.34 16.56 -4.27
C GLN A 27 21.04 16.95 -4.96
N PRO A 28 20.62 16.24 -6.01
CA PRO A 28 19.29 16.44 -6.54
C PRO A 28 18.33 16.14 -5.39
N GLU A 29 17.63 17.14 -4.92
CA GLU A 29 16.48 17.00 -4.06
C GLU A 29 15.46 16.14 -4.80
N THR A 30 15.45 14.85 -4.51
CA THR A 30 14.25 14.03 -4.71
C THR A 30 13.26 14.47 -3.64
N THR A 31 12.79 15.68 -3.74
CA THR A 31 11.63 16.16 -3.01
C THR A 31 10.47 15.31 -3.49
N LEU A 32 10.02 14.39 -2.62
CA LEU A 32 8.67 13.85 -2.74
C LEU A 32 7.77 15.08 -2.93
N PRO A 33 6.93 15.12 -3.97
CA PRO A 33 6.09 16.27 -4.22
C PRO A 33 5.36 16.60 -2.93
N GLU A 34 5.45 17.85 -2.46
CA GLU A 34 4.75 18.28 -1.27
C GLU A 34 3.27 18.07 -1.51
N THR A 35 2.71 17.08 -0.84
CA THR A 35 1.27 16.87 -0.90
C THR A 35 0.60 17.99 -0.13
N SER A 36 -0.37 18.59 -0.76
CA SER A 36 -1.17 19.69 -0.26
C SER A 36 -2.64 19.41 -0.54
N PRO A 37 -3.58 20.18 0.03
CA PRO A 37 -4.99 20.06 -0.36
C PRO A 37 -5.24 20.19 -1.87
N ALA A 38 -4.40 20.94 -2.59
CA ALA A 38 -4.49 21.13 -4.04
C ALA A 38 -4.01 19.92 -4.86
N TYR A 39 -3.31 18.97 -4.22
CA TYR A 39 -2.83 17.79 -4.92
C TYR A 39 -4.00 16.90 -5.37
N VAL A 40 -4.17 16.74 -6.66
CA VAL A 40 -5.24 15.94 -7.26
C VAL A 40 -4.68 14.60 -7.72
N ALA A 41 -5.17 13.51 -7.14
CA ALA A 41 -4.71 12.14 -7.45
C ALA A 41 -4.79 11.85 -8.95
N MET A 42 -5.89 12.19 -9.59
CA MET A 42 -6.12 11.95 -11.01
C MET A 42 -5.01 12.51 -11.92
N ARG A 43 -4.49 13.71 -11.61
CA ARG A 43 -3.44 14.37 -12.42
C ARG A 43 -2.04 13.77 -12.23
N ASN A 44 -1.85 13.02 -11.15
CA ASN A 44 -0.54 12.57 -10.70
C ASN A 44 -0.44 11.04 -10.60
N VAL A 45 -1.53 10.32 -10.87
CA VAL A 45 -1.54 8.86 -10.86
C VAL A 45 -0.87 8.34 -12.12
N ASN A 46 0.09 7.46 -11.93
CA ASN A 46 0.74 6.70 -13.00
C ASN A 46 0.52 5.22 -12.72
N LEU A 47 -0.56 4.67 -13.26
CA LEU A 47 -0.86 3.24 -13.15
C LEU A 47 0.00 2.48 -14.16
N SER A 48 0.89 1.64 -13.71
CA SER A 48 1.56 0.68 -14.59
C SER A 48 0.57 -0.39 -15.04
N GLU A 49 0.75 -0.92 -16.25
CA GLU A 49 -0.11 -2.02 -16.71
C GLU A 49 0.04 -3.25 -15.80
N ASP A 50 1.22 -3.51 -15.23
CA ASP A 50 1.45 -4.59 -14.27
C ASP A 50 0.59 -4.42 -13.00
N ASP A 51 0.49 -3.21 -12.46
CA ASP A 51 -0.39 -2.91 -11.31
C ASP A 51 -1.86 -3.09 -11.65
N VAL A 52 -2.26 -2.67 -12.85
CA VAL A 52 -3.62 -2.80 -13.35
C VAL A 52 -3.95 -4.28 -13.56
N ASP A 53 -3.06 -5.04 -14.21
CA ASP A 53 -3.25 -6.46 -14.47
C ASP A 53 -3.26 -7.27 -13.16
N ALA A 54 -2.41 -6.93 -12.19
CA ALA A 54 -2.45 -7.55 -10.87
C ALA A 54 -3.78 -7.30 -10.15
N ALA A 55 -4.37 -6.12 -10.29
CA ALA A 55 -5.68 -5.81 -9.71
C ALA A 55 -6.82 -6.54 -10.43
N ARG A 56 -6.80 -6.58 -11.76
CA ARG A 56 -7.77 -7.34 -12.58
C ARG A 56 -7.68 -8.84 -12.27
N GLY A 57 -6.47 -9.38 -12.12
CA GLY A 57 -6.27 -10.79 -11.80
C GLY A 57 -6.94 -11.28 -10.52
N ILE A 58 -7.29 -10.36 -9.60
CA ILE A 58 -8.06 -10.65 -8.40
C ILE A 58 -9.52 -10.15 -8.46
N GLY A 59 -9.99 -9.73 -9.64
CA GLY A 59 -11.37 -9.27 -9.88
C GLY A 59 -11.66 -7.85 -9.40
N VAL A 60 -10.67 -6.97 -9.38
CA VAL A 60 -10.85 -5.56 -9.03
C VAL A 60 -10.98 -4.72 -10.30
N THR A 61 -12.20 -4.28 -10.60
CA THR A 61 -12.54 -3.47 -11.78
C THR A 61 -12.41 -1.96 -11.55
N THR A 62 -12.53 -1.53 -10.30
CA THR A 62 -12.57 -0.10 -9.93
C THR A 62 -11.78 0.11 -8.62
N ILE A 63 -11.03 1.18 -8.57
CA ILE A 63 -10.26 1.56 -7.38
C ILE A 63 -10.57 2.99 -6.94
N VAL A 64 -10.38 3.26 -5.65
CA VAL A 64 -10.22 4.62 -5.13
C VAL A 64 -8.75 4.82 -4.83
N THR A 65 -8.10 5.66 -5.59
CA THR A 65 -6.66 5.93 -5.44
C THR A 65 -6.40 7.26 -4.76
N ALA A 66 -5.40 7.29 -3.90
CA ALA A 66 -4.95 8.47 -3.19
C ALA A 66 -3.47 8.35 -2.79
N PRO A 67 -2.72 9.45 -2.72
CA PRO A 67 -1.37 9.42 -2.20
C PRO A 67 -1.34 8.92 -0.75
N ALA A 68 -0.30 8.15 -0.41
CA ALA A 68 -0.16 7.54 0.92
C ALA A 68 0.67 8.39 1.91
N PHE A 69 1.19 9.53 1.49
CA PHE A 69 2.15 10.35 2.25
C PHE A 69 1.63 11.76 2.47
N GLY A 70 2.21 12.47 3.45
CA GLY A 70 1.82 13.82 3.85
C GLY A 70 0.77 13.85 4.94
N ILE A 71 0.39 15.06 5.38
CA ILE A 71 -0.70 15.33 6.32
C ILE A 71 -1.98 15.53 5.54
N PHE A 72 -2.02 16.50 4.63
CA PHE A 72 -3.00 16.56 3.58
C PHE A 72 -2.43 15.77 2.39
N ASN A 73 -2.87 14.54 2.23
CA ASN A 73 -2.41 13.69 1.14
C ASN A 73 -2.95 14.13 -0.24
N GLY A 74 -3.97 15.00 -0.25
CA GLY A 74 -4.63 15.51 -1.43
C GLY A 74 -5.98 14.87 -1.71
N GLN A 75 -6.49 15.13 -2.89
CA GLN A 75 -7.82 14.68 -3.33
C GLN A 75 -7.73 13.33 -4.01
N SER A 76 -8.48 12.35 -3.51
CA SER A 76 -8.60 11.03 -4.12
C SER A 76 -9.52 11.02 -5.34
N ALA A 77 -9.37 9.99 -6.18
CA ALA A 77 -10.21 9.76 -7.34
C ALA A 77 -10.73 8.31 -7.37
N VAL A 78 -11.92 8.11 -7.93
CA VAL A 78 -12.47 6.80 -8.29
C VAL A 78 -12.13 6.55 -9.75
N LEU A 79 -11.44 5.47 -10.03
CA LEU A 79 -10.97 5.10 -11.36
C LEU A 79 -11.43 3.70 -11.72
N ASN A 80 -11.91 3.51 -12.95
CA ASN A 80 -12.06 2.20 -13.55
C ASN A 80 -10.70 1.68 -14.03
N LEU A 81 -10.50 0.38 -13.93
CA LEU A 81 -9.31 -0.29 -14.44
C LEU A 81 -9.52 -0.81 -15.88
N GLY A 82 -10.28 -0.07 -16.69
CA GLY A 82 -10.49 -0.33 -18.11
C GLY A 82 -9.28 0.04 -18.97
N MET A 83 -9.45 -0.10 -20.28
CA MET A 83 -8.50 0.39 -21.27
C MET A 83 -8.67 1.90 -21.46
N GLY A 84 -7.62 2.58 -21.94
CA GLY A 84 -7.67 4.01 -22.22
C GLY A 84 -6.71 4.84 -21.34
N THR A 85 -6.77 6.15 -21.53
CA THR A 85 -5.96 7.11 -20.78
C THR A 85 -6.43 7.25 -19.34
N ALA A 86 -5.60 7.85 -18.46
CA ALA A 86 -5.97 8.10 -17.06
C ALA A 86 -7.28 8.91 -16.96
N ASP A 87 -7.48 9.88 -17.85
CA ASP A 87 -8.70 10.73 -17.88
C ASP A 87 -9.95 9.94 -18.23
N GLU A 88 -9.87 9.00 -19.18
CA GLU A 88 -10.97 8.15 -19.58
C GLU A 88 -11.39 7.13 -18.50
N ARG A 89 -10.48 6.80 -17.61
CA ARG A 89 -10.70 5.90 -16.47
C ARG A 89 -11.41 6.56 -15.29
N VAL A 90 -11.56 7.90 -15.28
CA VAL A 90 -12.10 8.64 -14.15
C VAL A 90 -13.61 8.51 -14.04
N ILE A 91 -14.11 7.95 -12.94
CA ILE A 91 -15.53 7.92 -12.59
C ILE A 91 -15.90 9.14 -11.75
N LYS A 92 -15.03 9.52 -10.80
CA LYS A 92 -15.27 10.66 -9.92
C LYS A 92 -13.97 11.27 -9.42
N SER A 93 -13.81 12.57 -9.59
CA SER A 93 -12.72 13.37 -9.01
C SER A 93 -13.21 14.79 -8.71
N PRO A 94 -13.01 15.32 -7.48
CA PRO A 94 -12.49 14.64 -6.30
C PRO A 94 -13.52 13.66 -5.70
N ALA A 95 -13.03 12.53 -5.17
CA ALA A 95 -13.87 11.58 -4.43
C ALA A 95 -13.89 11.91 -2.93
N ALA A 96 -12.74 12.27 -2.36
CA ALA A 96 -12.57 12.71 -0.97
C ALA A 96 -11.25 13.47 -0.80
N MET A 97 -11.16 14.29 0.25
CA MET A 97 -9.90 14.86 0.72
C MET A 97 -9.23 13.87 1.70
N GLN A 98 -7.97 13.55 1.48
CA GLN A 98 -7.24 12.61 2.32
C GLN A 98 -6.42 13.36 3.38
N ILE A 99 -6.58 12.98 4.65
CA ILE A 99 -5.83 13.54 5.78
C ILE A 99 -5.25 12.41 6.62
N SER A 100 -3.99 12.52 7.01
CA SER A 100 -3.34 11.59 7.92
C SER A 100 -2.80 12.31 9.15
N PHE A 101 -2.65 11.55 10.25
CA PHE A 101 -2.03 12.05 11.49
C PHE A 101 -0.53 11.76 11.55
N ASN A 102 0.09 11.43 10.41
CA ASN A 102 1.51 11.12 10.37
C ASN A 102 2.32 12.42 10.38
N PRO A 103 3.22 12.61 11.36
CA PRO A 103 4.16 13.73 11.34
C PRO A 103 5.03 13.69 10.08
N ARG A 104 5.50 14.85 9.66
CA ARG A 104 6.55 14.93 8.64
C ARG A 104 7.85 14.33 9.19
N GLN A 105 8.83 14.15 8.32
CA GLN A 105 10.15 13.66 8.75
C GLN A 105 10.79 14.64 9.75
N ALA A 106 11.65 14.12 10.65
CA ALA A 106 12.36 14.90 11.63
C ALA A 106 12.99 16.16 10.98
N TRP A 107 12.92 17.28 11.69
CA TRP A 107 13.41 18.61 11.30
C TRP A 107 12.52 19.38 10.27
N THR A 108 11.36 18.84 9.91
CA THR A 108 10.40 19.54 9.04
C THR A 108 9.09 19.72 9.80
N PHE A 109 8.66 20.96 10.04
CA PHE A 109 7.37 21.21 10.70
C PHE A 109 6.19 20.76 9.83
N PRO A 110 5.19 20.11 10.44
CA PRO A 110 5.13 19.63 11.82
C PRO A 110 5.74 18.21 11.97
N ASP A 111 6.66 18.06 12.91
CA ASP A 111 7.38 16.81 13.21
C ASP A 111 6.80 16.02 14.38
N SER A 112 5.77 16.55 15.04
CA SER A 112 5.07 15.93 16.17
C SER A 112 3.58 15.80 15.91
N LEU A 113 2.93 14.83 16.57
CA LEU A 113 1.48 14.64 16.45
C LEU A 113 0.69 15.88 16.87
N MET A 114 1.15 16.59 17.91
CA MET A 114 0.50 17.83 18.35
C MET A 114 0.61 18.92 17.29
N GLY A 115 1.78 19.05 16.67
CA GLY A 115 2.00 19.95 15.53
C GLY A 115 1.12 19.58 14.33
N VAL A 116 0.98 18.29 14.02
CA VAL A 116 0.07 17.80 12.95
C VAL A 116 -1.38 18.23 13.22
N ILE A 117 -1.87 18.04 14.45
CA ILE A 117 -3.25 18.41 14.81
C ILE A 117 -3.44 19.94 14.73
N ALA A 118 -2.46 20.72 15.18
CA ALA A 118 -2.48 22.18 15.08
C ALA A 118 -2.47 22.62 13.61
N TYR A 119 -1.63 22.00 12.78
CA TYR A 119 -1.55 22.29 11.34
C TYR A 119 -2.87 21.99 10.61
N ILE A 120 -3.51 20.84 10.91
CA ILE A 120 -4.82 20.51 10.34
C ILE A 120 -5.85 21.57 10.71
N ARG A 121 -5.93 21.96 12.00
CA ARG A 121 -6.88 22.99 12.45
C ARG A 121 -6.60 24.35 11.80
N GLN A 122 -5.34 24.76 11.74
CA GLN A 122 -4.98 26.03 11.11
C GLN A 122 -5.42 26.05 9.65
N THR A 123 -5.10 25.00 8.88
CA THR A 123 -5.51 24.91 7.47
C THR A 123 -7.03 24.96 7.30
N MET A 124 -7.80 24.33 8.21
CA MET A 124 -9.27 24.41 8.18
C MET A 124 -9.79 25.81 8.47
N LEU A 125 -9.22 26.50 9.47
CA LEU A 125 -9.57 27.88 9.81
C LEU A 125 -9.23 28.84 8.67
N ASP A 126 -8.05 28.67 8.06
CA ASP A 126 -7.62 29.49 6.93
C ASP A 126 -8.54 29.26 5.71
N ALA A 127 -8.97 28.02 5.47
CA ALA A 127 -9.93 27.71 4.42
C ALA A 127 -11.31 28.33 4.65
N GLN A 128 -11.80 28.34 5.89
CA GLN A 128 -13.05 29.01 6.24
C GLN A 128 -12.94 30.53 6.05
N TRP A 129 -11.85 31.12 6.55
CA TRP A 129 -11.58 32.55 6.37
C TRP A 129 -11.50 32.91 4.88
N TYR A 130 -10.74 32.15 4.10
CA TYR A 130 -10.57 32.34 2.66
C TYR A 130 -11.90 32.32 1.91
N GLY A 131 -12.73 31.33 2.16
CA GLY A 131 -14.04 31.21 1.55
C GLY A 131 -14.95 32.39 1.88
N ASN A 132 -14.96 32.84 3.14
CA ASN A 132 -15.70 34.01 3.57
C ASN A 132 -15.21 35.31 2.92
N ALA A 133 -13.87 35.54 2.95
CA ALA A 133 -13.26 36.71 2.34
C ALA A 133 -13.53 36.78 0.84
N ARG A 134 -13.40 35.64 0.13
CA ARG A 134 -13.71 35.51 -1.29
C ARG A 134 -15.18 35.83 -1.58
N SER A 135 -16.10 35.26 -0.80
CA SER A 135 -17.56 35.51 -0.95
C SER A 135 -17.94 36.99 -0.74
N ILE A 136 -17.28 37.66 0.20
CA ILE A 136 -17.50 39.12 0.46
C ILE A 136 -17.01 39.92 -0.74
N TYR A 137 -15.78 39.64 -1.22
CA TYR A 137 -15.21 40.34 -2.37
C TYR A 137 -16.04 40.12 -3.65
N ASP A 138 -16.44 38.86 -3.94
CA ASP A 138 -17.22 38.54 -5.15
C ASP A 138 -18.60 39.22 -5.16
N LYS A 139 -19.20 39.47 -3.97
CA LYS A 139 -20.47 40.20 -3.84
C LYS A 139 -20.28 41.70 -4.01
N ASN A 140 -19.17 42.27 -3.57
CA ASN A 140 -18.86 43.68 -3.68
C ASN A 140 -17.36 43.95 -3.78
N PRO A 141 -16.80 43.98 -5.00
CA PRO A 141 -15.36 44.15 -5.24
C PRO A 141 -14.80 45.51 -4.77
N THR A 142 -15.66 46.45 -4.44
CA THR A 142 -15.23 47.81 -3.98
C THR A 142 -14.98 47.88 -2.47
N VAL A 143 -15.39 46.88 -1.68
CA VAL A 143 -15.29 46.87 -0.22
C VAL A 143 -13.88 46.60 0.31
N GLY A 144 -12.97 46.01 -0.52
CA GLY A 144 -11.61 45.71 -0.06
C GLY A 144 -10.71 45.15 -1.17
N GLN A 145 -9.52 44.73 -0.75
CA GLN A 145 -8.61 44.05 -1.67
C GLN A 145 -9.10 42.63 -1.94
N ARG A 146 -8.90 42.18 -3.19
CA ARG A 146 -9.12 40.80 -3.56
C ARG A 146 -8.21 39.88 -2.72
N PRO A 147 -8.76 38.85 -2.06
CA PRO A 147 -7.93 37.88 -1.36
C PRO A 147 -6.92 37.24 -2.31
N GLU A 148 -5.70 37.06 -1.84
CA GLU A 148 -4.64 36.38 -2.61
C GLU A 148 -5.10 34.96 -2.96
N THR A 149 -4.89 34.56 -4.21
CA THR A 149 -5.31 33.25 -4.69
C THR A 149 -4.42 32.16 -4.07
N SER A 150 -5.05 31.20 -3.39
CA SER A 150 -4.38 30.05 -2.81
C SER A 150 -5.02 28.76 -3.31
N GLU A 151 -4.32 28.03 -4.17
CA GLU A 151 -4.80 26.76 -4.71
C GLU A 151 -5.17 25.75 -3.60
N SER A 152 -4.37 25.71 -2.54
CA SER A 152 -4.62 24.83 -1.39
C SER A 152 -5.90 25.19 -0.66
N LEU A 153 -6.18 26.47 -0.41
CA LEU A 153 -7.38 26.92 0.26
C LEU A 153 -8.61 26.83 -0.65
N GLU A 154 -8.45 27.03 -1.94
CA GLU A 154 -9.52 26.77 -2.94
C GLU A 154 -9.91 25.30 -2.97
N ALA A 155 -8.93 24.41 -2.98
CA ALA A 155 -9.15 22.95 -2.95
C ALA A 155 -9.89 22.47 -1.69
N MET A 156 -9.83 23.24 -0.59
CA MET A 156 -10.55 22.96 0.65
C MET A 156 -12.01 23.44 0.63
N GLN A 157 -12.42 24.33 -0.29
CA GLN A 157 -13.78 24.88 -0.29
C GLN A 157 -14.87 23.80 -0.44
N PRO A 158 -14.73 22.77 -1.28
CA PRO A 158 -15.71 21.68 -1.33
C PRO A 158 -15.84 20.88 -0.02
N VAL A 159 -14.76 20.83 0.78
CA VAL A 159 -14.79 20.20 2.12
C VAL A 159 -15.56 21.08 3.11
N ILE A 160 -15.22 22.38 3.16
CA ILE A 160 -15.92 23.38 4.00
C ILE A 160 -17.41 23.43 3.65
N GLY A 161 -17.75 23.39 2.36
CA GLY A 161 -19.12 23.33 1.85
C GLY A 161 -19.81 21.96 2.02
N LYS A 162 -19.15 20.97 2.64
CA LYS A 162 -19.67 19.60 2.89
C LYS A 162 -20.00 18.79 1.62
N ASN A 163 -19.55 19.22 0.47
CA ASN A 163 -19.76 18.54 -0.83
C ASN A 163 -18.80 17.35 -1.02
N VAL A 164 -17.58 17.48 -0.49
CA VAL A 164 -16.54 16.45 -0.54
C VAL A 164 -16.23 16.00 0.89
N PRO A 165 -16.28 14.69 1.20
CA PRO A 165 -15.94 14.18 2.52
C PRO A 165 -14.42 14.19 2.75
N VAL A 166 -14.01 14.17 4.03
CA VAL A 166 -12.63 13.95 4.43
C VAL A 166 -12.43 12.49 4.79
N VAL A 167 -11.40 11.85 4.25
CA VAL A 167 -10.95 10.53 4.70
C VAL A 167 -9.79 10.72 5.67
N PHE A 168 -9.99 10.30 6.93
CA PHE A 168 -8.92 10.25 7.93
C PHE A 168 -8.30 8.85 7.97
N VAL A 169 -6.99 8.78 7.78
CA VAL A 169 -6.24 7.54 8.02
C VAL A 169 -6.09 7.37 9.54
N ALA A 170 -6.80 6.42 10.11
CA ALA A 170 -6.92 6.23 11.55
C ALA A 170 -7.07 4.74 11.93
N ASP A 171 -5.96 4.10 12.24
CA ASP A 171 -5.90 2.67 12.58
C ASP A 171 -6.27 2.35 14.02
N THR A 172 -5.93 3.25 14.93
CA THR A 172 -6.08 3.02 16.37
C THR A 172 -7.27 3.79 16.94
N GLU A 173 -7.75 3.34 18.09
CA GLU A 173 -8.78 4.01 18.87
C GLU A 173 -8.51 5.53 19.02
N LEU A 174 -7.32 5.89 19.47
CA LEU A 174 -6.98 7.28 19.70
C LEU A 174 -6.99 8.12 18.41
N MET A 175 -6.61 7.55 17.28
CA MET A 175 -6.68 8.23 15.99
C MET A 175 -8.12 8.42 15.53
N ILE A 176 -8.98 7.41 15.71
CA ILE A 176 -10.41 7.51 15.39
C ILE A 176 -11.08 8.62 16.22
N ARG A 177 -10.82 8.68 17.53
CA ARG A 177 -11.34 9.76 18.39
C ARG A 177 -10.83 11.14 17.99
N ARG A 178 -9.58 11.26 17.55
CA ARG A 178 -9.03 12.53 17.03
C ARG A 178 -9.71 12.96 15.74
N ALA A 179 -9.92 12.03 14.80
CA ALA A 179 -10.66 12.30 13.58
C ALA A 179 -12.08 12.78 13.88
N GLN A 180 -12.79 12.10 14.78
CA GLN A 180 -14.14 12.46 15.22
C GLN A 180 -14.16 13.85 15.84
N LYS A 181 -13.20 14.17 16.73
CA LYS A 181 -13.12 15.48 17.38
C LYS A 181 -12.91 16.61 16.36
N ILE A 182 -11.94 16.46 15.44
CA ILE A 182 -11.66 17.47 14.41
C ILE A 182 -12.87 17.61 13.47
N ALA A 183 -13.46 16.51 13.03
CA ALA A 183 -14.64 16.57 12.18
C ALA A 183 -15.82 17.28 12.86
N GLY A 184 -16.01 17.06 14.16
CA GLY A 184 -17.03 17.74 14.96
C GLY A 184 -16.75 19.23 15.15
N GLU A 185 -15.50 19.65 15.35
CA GLU A 185 -15.10 21.06 15.49
C GLU A 185 -15.45 21.89 14.24
N PHE A 186 -15.30 21.31 13.04
CA PHE A 186 -15.53 22.00 11.77
C PHE A 186 -16.83 21.60 11.06
N GLY A 187 -17.52 20.58 11.56
CA GLY A 187 -18.83 20.15 11.06
C GLY A 187 -18.80 19.53 9.66
N PHE A 188 -17.67 19.01 9.15
CA PHE A 188 -17.60 18.38 7.85
C PHE A 188 -17.92 16.88 7.89
N ARG A 189 -18.26 16.33 6.73
CA ARG A 189 -18.47 14.89 6.55
C ARG A 189 -17.12 14.18 6.53
N TYR A 190 -17.01 13.04 7.22
CA TYR A 190 -15.76 12.30 7.23
C TYR A 190 -15.97 10.78 7.13
N ILE A 191 -14.91 10.10 6.74
CA ILE A 191 -14.77 8.66 6.59
C ILE A 191 -13.52 8.26 7.36
N VAL A 192 -13.57 7.18 8.10
CA VAL A 192 -12.38 6.61 8.77
C VAL A 192 -11.77 5.55 7.86
N SER A 193 -10.47 5.61 7.63
CA SER A 193 -9.72 4.62 6.84
C SER A 193 -8.68 3.92 7.69
N GLY A 194 -8.57 2.60 7.55
CA GLY A 194 -7.70 1.73 8.35
C GLY A 194 -8.48 0.96 9.40
N ALA A 195 -8.84 1.61 10.49
CA ALA A 195 -9.73 1.16 11.55
C ALA A 195 -9.46 -0.26 12.08
N ARG A 196 -8.21 -0.68 12.22
CA ARG A 196 -7.85 -2.01 12.74
C ARG A 196 -8.41 -2.29 14.13
N GLN A 197 -8.55 -1.24 14.96
CA GLN A 197 -9.19 -1.33 16.28
C GLN A 197 -10.66 -0.89 16.26
N GLY A 198 -11.30 -0.84 15.10
CA GLY A 198 -12.69 -0.40 14.92
C GLY A 198 -13.69 -1.24 15.71
N TYR A 199 -13.37 -2.50 15.99
CA TYR A 199 -14.20 -3.38 16.84
C TYR A 199 -14.49 -2.80 18.23
N ARG A 200 -13.69 -1.85 18.72
CA ARG A 200 -13.87 -1.17 20.01
C ARG A 200 -14.82 0.02 19.94
N PHE A 201 -15.13 0.49 18.71
CA PHE A 201 -15.80 1.75 18.45
C PHE A 201 -17.06 1.62 17.59
N ALA A 202 -17.52 0.42 17.37
CA ALA A 202 -18.63 0.17 16.46
C ALA A 202 -19.87 1.00 16.83
N ASP A 203 -20.22 1.08 18.10
CA ASP A 203 -21.40 1.81 18.57
C ASP A 203 -21.24 3.34 18.39
N ASP A 204 -20.07 3.90 18.71
CA ASP A 204 -19.76 5.32 18.51
C ASP A 204 -19.79 5.70 17.03
N LEU A 205 -19.20 4.85 16.16
CA LEU A 205 -19.19 5.05 14.72
C LEU A 205 -20.59 4.95 14.11
N LYS A 206 -21.40 4.01 14.61
CA LYS A 206 -22.81 3.88 14.22
C LYS A 206 -23.63 5.07 14.66
N ALA A 207 -23.50 5.51 15.92
CA ALA A 207 -24.23 6.66 16.46
C ALA A 207 -23.90 7.95 15.68
N ALA A 208 -22.65 8.11 15.28
CA ALA A 208 -22.18 9.25 14.47
C ALA A 208 -22.43 9.07 12.95
N ASN A 209 -23.00 7.94 12.52
CA ASN A 209 -23.22 7.57 11.11
C ASN A 209 -21.98 7.73 10.23
N VAL A 210 -20.81 7.30 10.75
CA VAL A 210 -19.51 7.45 10.09
C VAL A 210 -19.18 6.21 9.27
N PRO A 211 -19.00 6.34 7.95
CA PRO A 211 -18.54 5.25 7.11
C PRO A 211 -17.07 4.89 7.40
N VAL A 212 -16.74 3.61 7.24
CA VAL A 212 -15.40 3.09 7.54
C VAL A 212 -14.82 2.32 6.37
N LEU A 213 -13.57 2.58 6.04
CA LEU A 213 -12.77 1.80 5.10
C LEU A 213 -11.84 0.88 5.91
N VAL A 214 -12.23 -0.36 6.07
CA VAL A 214 -11.50 -1.34 6.90
C VAL A 214 -10.36 -1.94 6.09
N SER A 215 -9.12 -1.72 6.53
CA SER A 215 -7.97 -2.34 5.90
C SER A 215 -7.91 -3.83 6.22
N VAL A 216 -7.83 -4.66 5.19
CA VAL A 216 -7.65 -6.12 5.33
C VAL A 216 -6.19 -6.53 5.51
N LYS A 217 -5.27 -5.57 5.60
CA LYS A 217 -3.88 -5.81 5.99
C LYS A 217 -3.80 -6.04 7.50
N TRP A 218 -4.09 -7.25 7.92
CA TRP A 218 -4.12 -7.60 9.33
C TRP A 218 -2.72 -7.65 9.95
N PRO A 219 -2.58 -7.30 11.25
CA PRO A 219 -1.32 -7.43 11.94
C PRO A 219 -0.85 -8.89 11.97
N VAL A 220 0.43 -9.10 11.68
CA VAL A 220 1.09 -10.41 11.74
C VAL A 220 2.02 -10.51 12.94
N ALA A 221 2.32 -11.73 13.38
CA ALA A 221 3.31 -11.95 14.42
C ALA A 221 4.72 -11.66 13.85
N PRO A 222 5.66 -11.18 14.66
CA PRO A 222 7.06 -11.11 14.27
C PRO A 222 7.59 -12.48 13.84
N ALA A 223 8.57 -12.48 12.95
CA ALA A 223 9.17 -13.72 12.46
C ALA A 223 10.04 -14.39 13.55
N SER A 224 10.81 -13.60 14.32
CA SER A 224 11.66 -14.14 15.37
C SER A 224 10.86 -14.63 16.59
N LYS A 225 11.38 -15.63 17.28
CA LYS A 225 10.75 -16.17 18.49
C LYS A 225 10.87 -15.17 19.64
N GLU A 226 12.02 -14.54 19.75
CA GLU A 226 12.37 -13.56 20.79
C GLU A 226 11.40 -12.37 20.73
N ASP A 227 11.23 -11.75 19.55
CA ASP A 227 10.30 -10.63 19.37
C ASP A 227 8.85 -11.03 19.64
N ARG A 228 8.48 -12.30 19.44
CA ARG A 228 7.13 -12.80 19.79
C ARG A 228 6.91 -12.90 21.29
N GLU A 229 7.92 -13.36 22.04
CA GLU A 229 7.85 -13.53 23.48
C GLU A 229 7.85 -12.17 24.22
N GLU A 230 8.50 -11.15 23.65
CA GLU A 230 8.56 -9.80 24.22
C GLU A 230 7.34 -8.93 23.90
N GLN A 231 6.40 -9.41 23.08
CA GLN A 231 5.23 -8.61 22.70
C GLN A 231 4.29 -8.32 23.88
N PRO A 232 3.90 -7.05 24.07
CA PRO A 232 2.88 -6.70 25.04
C PRO A 232 1.55 -7.43 24.75
N LEU A 233 0.86 -7.91 25.79
CA LEU A 233 -0.41 -8.64 25.68
C LEU A 233 -1.46 -7.87 24.85
N ARG A 234 -1.48 -6.53 24.94
CA ARG A 234 -2.38 -5.68 24.14
C ARG A 234 -2.15 -5.85 22.65
N VAL A 235 -0.89 -5.99 22.18
CA VAL A 235 -0.54 -6.15 20.77
C VAL A 235 -1.00 -7.54 20.27
N ILE A 236 -0.81 -8.56 21.07
CA ILE A 236 -1.28 -9.93 20.78
C ILE A 236 -2.80 -9.96 20.66
N ARG A 237 -3.50 -9.33 21.62
CA ARG A 237 -4.96 -9.22 21.61
C ARG A 237 -5.47 -8.45 20.39
N ASP A 238 -4.87 -7.31 20.06
CA ASP A 238 -5.26 -6.52 18.90
C ASP A 238 -5.07 -7.31 17.60
N ARG A 239 -4.00 -8.11 17.49
CA ARG A 239 -3.77 -8.99 16.34
C ARG A 239 -4.86 -10.05 16.18
N GLN A 240 -5.32 -10.61 17.29
CA GLN A 240 -6.39 -11.61 17.27
C GLN A 240 -7.76 -11.01 16.97
N LEU A 241 -8.03 -9.81 17.49
CA LEU A 241 -9.34 -9.17 17.37
C LEU A 241 -9.51 -8.31 16.13
N ALA A 242 -8.43 -7.78 15.54
CA ALA A 242 -8.54 -6.93 14.35
C ALA A 242 -9.34 -7.58 13.20
N PRO A 243 -9.17 -8.87 12.85
CA PRO A 243 -9.94 -9.49 11.78
C PRO A 243 -11.43 -9.65 12.10
N THR A 244 -11.87 -9.50 13.35
CA THR A 244 -13.29 -9.53 13.73
C THR A 244 -13.99 -8.20 13.46
N THR A 245 -13.26 -7.11 13.20
CA THR A 245 -13.83 -5.77 13.00
C THR A 245 -14.97 -5.74 11.98
N PRO A 246 -14.85 -6.36 10.77
CA PRO A 246 -15.94 -6.35 9.80
C PRO A 246 -17.21 -7.04 10.32
N SER A 247 -17.09 -8.19 11.00
CA SER A 247 -18.25 -8.89 11.55
C SER A 247 -18.93 -8.12 12.69
N VAL A 248 -18.14 -7.41 13.52
CA VAL A 248 -18.67 -6.49 14.54
C VAL A 248 -19.43 -5.35 13.88
N PHE A 249 -18.91 -4.75 12.80
CA PHE A 249 -19.57 -3.67 12.08
C PHE A 249 -20.89 -4.10 11.45
N VAL A 250 -20.96 -5.32 10.88
CA VAL A 250 -22.23 -5.89 10.40
C VAL A 250 -23.25 -5.92 11.54
N LYS A 251 -22.87 -6.49 12.70
CA LYS A 251 -23.77 -6.63 13.87
C LYS A 251 -24.23 -5.29 14.42
N SER A 252 -23.35 -4.30 14.46
CA SER A 252 -23.68 -2.94 14.96
C SER A 252 -24.32 -2.05 13.87
N GLY A 253 -24.42 -2.50 12.62
CA GLY A 253 -25.00 -1.75 11.52
C GLY A 253 -24.13 -0.56 11.07
N VAL A 254 -22.82 -0.61 11.26
CA VAL A 254 -21.86 0.39 10.74
C VAL A 254 -21.70 0.17 9.23
N THR A 255 -21.79 1.25 8.46
CA THR A 255 -21.50 1.21 7.02
C THR A 255 -19.99 1.12 6.80
N PHE A 256 -19.51 0.11 6.07
CA PHE A 256 -18.09 -0.04 5.83
C PHE A 256 -17.78 -0.59 4.43
N ALA A 257 -16.53 -0.48 4.03
CA ALA A 257 -15.96 -1.14 2.86
C ALA A 257 -14.64 -1.81 3.25
N LEU A 258 -14.30 -2.91 2.57
CA LEU A 258 -13.02 -3.57 2.70
C LEU A 258 -12.02 -2.97 1.72
N VAL A 259 -10.82 -2.64 2.19
CA VAL A 259 -9.78 -1.99 1.39
C VAL A 259 -8.42 -2.67 1.59
N SER A 260 -7.58 -2.67 0.55
CA SER A 260 -6.22 -3.21 0.64
C SER A 260 -5.31 -2.37 1.56
N GLY A 261 -5.66 -1.08 1.72
CA GLY A 261 -4.79 -0.13 2.43
C GLY A 261 -3.43 0.00 1.74
N ALA A 262 -2.35 -0.02 2.52
CA ALA A 262 -0.96 -0.06 2.03
C ALA A 262 -0.44 -1.50 1.85
N GLY A 263 -1.32 -2.49 1.67
CA GLY A 263 -0.97 -3.88 1.38
C GLY A 263 -0.66 -4.11 -0.10
N LYS A 264 -0.02 -5.24 -0.41
CA LYS A 264 0.14 -5.70 -1.79
C LYS A 264 -1.23 -6.10 -2.34
N THR A 265 -1.43 -5.95 -3.64
CA THR A 265 -2.69 -6.34 -4.31
C THR A 265 -3.06 -7.80 -4.06
N GLY A 266 -2.08 -8.71 -4.12
CA GLY A 266 -2.28 -10.14 -3.87
C GLY A 266 -2.72 -10.50 -2.44
N ASP A 267 -2.51 -9.62 -1.45
CA ASP A 267 -2.93 -9.84 -0.06
C ASP A 267 -4.41 -9.52 0.19
N PHE A 268 -5.10 -8.90 -0.79
CA PHE A 268 -6.47 -8.41 -0.60
C PHE A 268 -7.47 -9.54 -0.37
N ILE A 269 -7.56 -10.50 -1.29
CA ILE A 269 -8.48 -11.65 -1.15
C ILE A 269 -8.15 -12.52 0.06
N PRO A 270 -6.88 -12.90 0.32
CA PRO A 270 -6.49 -13.58 1.56
C PRO A 270 -6.90 -12.81 2.83
N GLY A 271 -6.75 -11.49 2.81
CA GLY A 271 -7.19 -10.64 3.93
C GLY A 271 -8.70 -10.67 4.17
N ILE A 272 -9.51 -10.69 3.10
CA ILE A 272 -10.96 -10.85 3.19
C ILE A 272 -11.33 -12.22 3.76
N ARG A 273 -10.71 -13.29 3.26
CA ARG A 273 -10.92 -14.65 3.81
C ARG A 273 -10.66 -14.71 5.30
N LYS A 274 -9.58 -14.08 5.77
CA LYS A 274 -9.28 -14.01 7.20
C LYS A 274 -10.37 -13.28 8.00
N ALA A 275 -11.02 -12.26 7.45
CA ALA A 275 -12.19 -11.64 8.08
C ALA A 275 -13.40 -12.59 8.07
N MET A 276 -13.61 -13.37 7.00
CA MET A 276 -14.66 -14.38 6.91
C MET A 276 -14.44 -15.50 7.94
N ASP A 277 -13.21 -15.99 8.11
CA ASP A 277 -12.83 -16.95 9.16
C ASP A 277 -13.10 -16.40 10.58
N ASN A 278 -13.25 -15.07 10.72
CA ASN A 278 -13.55 -14.37 11.95
C ASN A 278 -14.99 -13.80 12.00
N GLY A 279 -15.89 -14.41 11.23
CA GLY A 279 -17.33 -14.21 11.37
C GLY A 279 -17.99 -13.24 10.40
N LEU A 280 -17.27 -12.76 9.36
CA LEU A 280 -17.88 -12.02 8.26
C LEU A 280 -18.51 -13.01 7.27
N SER A 281 -19.80 -12.81 6.92
CA SER A 281 -20.45 -13.65 5.90
C SER A 281 -19.91 -13.34 4.49
N ALA A 282 -19.97 -14.32 3.58
CA ALA A 282 -19.57 -14.16 2.20
C ALA A 282 -20.42 -13.07 1.48
N ASP A 283 -21.71 -13.00 1.80
CA ASP A 283 -22.62 -11.99 1.25
C ASP A 283 -22.26 -10.57 1.71
N ASP A 284 -21.94 -10.39 2.99
CA ASP A 284 -21.50 -9.10 3.51
C ASP A 284 -20.10 -8.73 3.01
N ALA A 285 -19.20 -9.70 2.84
CA ALA A 285 -17.90 -9.48 2.22
C ALA A 285 -18.07 -8.99 0.78
N LEU A 286 -18.99 -9.60 0.01
CA LEU A 286 -19.28 -9.16 -1.34
C LEU A 286 -19.88 -7.75 -1.39
N LYS A 287 -20.84 -7.44 -0.52
CA LYS A 287 -21.39 -6.07 -0.39
C LYS A 287 -20.33 -5.05 0.00
N ALA A 288 -19.41 -5.42 0.92
CA ALA A 288 -18.35 -4.56 1.41
C ALA A 288 -17.23 -4.31 0.37
N THR A 289 -17.21 -5.07 -0.70
CA THR A 289 -16.29 -4.89 -1.84
C THR A 289 -16.96 -4.34 -3.09
N THR A 290 -18.30 -4.21 -3.11
CA THR A 290 -19.08 -3.77 -4.27
C THR A 290 -19.97 -2.57 -3.96
N ILE A 291 -21.20 -2.80 -3.51
CA ILE A 291 -22.21 -1.74 -3.38
C ILE A 291 -21.97 -0.80 -2.21
N TRP A 292 -21.40 -1.27 -1.07
CA TRP A 292 -21.16 -0.39 0.06
C TRP A 292 -20.06 0.65 -0.22
N PRO A 293 -18.87 0.30 -0.79
CA PRO A 293 -17.89 1.32 -1.20
C PRO A 293 -18.46 2.28 -2.25
N ALA A 294 -19.29 1.81 -3.19
CA ALA A 294 -19.94 2.67 -4.17
C ALA A 294 -20.83 3.73 -3.48
N ARG A 295 -21.61 3.34 -2.47
CA ARG A 295 -22.43 4.26 -1.65
C ARG A 295 -21.57 5.23 -0.83
N ILE A 296 -20.50 4.75 -0.19
CA ILE A 296 -19.59 5.58 0.60
C ILE A 296 -19.02 6.74 -0.24
N PHE A 297 -18.61 6.44 -1.48
CA PHE A 297 -18.05 7.44 -2.39
C PHE A 297 -19.08 8.11 -3.29
N GLY A 298 -20.38 7.74 -3.19
CA GLY A 298 -21.47 8.35 -3.94
C GLY A 298 -21.39 8.08 -5.44
N VAL A 299 -21.02 6.85 -5.83
CA VAL A 299 -21.00 6.35 -7.22
C VAL A 299 -21.91 5.14 -7.41
N ASP A 300 -22.79 4.85 -6.45
CA ASP A 300 -23.70 3.71 -6.44
C ASP A 300 -24.78 3.76 -7.52
N ARG A 301 -25.02 4.92 -8.12
CA ARG A 301 -25.87 5.05 -9.32
C ARG A 301 -25.20 4.52 -10.58
N GLN A 302 -23.88 4.41 -10.58
CA GLN A 302 -23.07 4.01 -11.73
C GLN A 302 -22.42 2.64 -11.53
N LEU A 303 -22.10 2.25 -10.30
CA LEU A 303 -21.29 1.09 -9.96
C LEU A 303 -21.86 0.32 -8.75
N GLY A 304 -21.30 -0.87 -8.50
CA GLY A 304 -21.48 -1.63 -7.26
C GLY A 304 -22.58 -2.67 -7.27
N SER A 305 -23.39 -2.74 -8.31
CA SER A 305 -24.42 -3.79 -8.51
C SER A 305 -24.69 -4.01 -10.00
N LEU A 306 -25.23 -5.18 -10.33
CA LEU A 306 -25.63 -5.55 -11.69
C LEU A 306 -27.08 -5.09 -11.94
N GLU A 307 -27.24 -3.86 -12.41
CA GLU A 307 -28.52 -3.24 -12.68
C GLU A 307 -28.49 -2.54 -14.06
N HIS A 308 -29.63 -2.46 -14.71
CA HIS A 308 -29.75 -1.74 -15.98
C HIS A 308 -29.38 -0.26 -15.82
N GLY A 309 -28.58 0.25 -16.73
CA GLY A 309 -28.13 1.65 -16.74
C GLY A 309 -26.84 1.92 -15.91
N LYS A 310 -26.29 0.90 -15.24
CA LYS A 310 -24.97 1.01 -14.60
C LYS A 310 -23.84 0.62 -15.55
N ILE A 311 -22.65 1.08 -15.24
CA ILE A 311 -21.44 0.73 -15.97
C ILE A 311 -21.23 -0.78 -15.86
N ALA A 312 -20.99 -1.43 -16.98
CA ALA A 312 -20.83 -2.87 -17.04
C ALA A 312 -19.43 -3.32 -16.59
N ASN A 313 -19.22 -3.22 -15.29
CA ASN A 313 -18.07 -3.79 -14.59
C ASN A 313 -18.50 -5.14 -14.02
N VAL A 314 -18.11 -6.22 -14.67
CA VAL A 314 -18.58 -7.56 -14.36
C VAL A 314 -17.40 -8.51 -14.24
N VAL A 315 -17.35 -9.24 -13.14
CA VAL A 315 -16.36 -10.30 -12.88
C VAL A 315 -17.06 -11.64 -12.89
N VAL A 316 -16.57 -12.58 -13.67
CA VAL A 316 -17.04 -13.96 -13.75
C VAL A 316 -15.97 -14.89 -13.19
N SER A 317 -16.32 -15.71 -12.23
CA SER A 317 -15.44 -16.69 -11.59
C SER A 317 -16.03 -18.10 -11.69
N ASP A 318 -15.17 -19.10 -11.66
CA ASP A 318 -15.56 -20.52 -11.70
C ASP A 318 -16.17 -21.02 -10.39
N LYS A 319 -15.87 -20.32 -9.28
CA LYS A 319 -16.37 -20.57 -7.92
C LYS A 319 -16.67 -19.25 -7.23
N PRO A 320 -17.33 -19.24 -6.06
CA PRO A 320 -17.48 -18.04 -5.26
C PRO A 320 -16.12 -17.30 -5.11
N ILE A 321 -16.09 -16.00 -5.39
CA ILE A 321 -14.86 -15.24 -5.58
C ILE A 321 -13.88 -15.28 -4.39
N PHE A 322 -14.39 -15.53 -3.20
CA PHE A 322 -13.58 -15.62 -1.98
C PHE A 322 -13.13 -17.05 -1.67
N ASP A 323 -13.50 -18.06 -2.43
CA ASP A 323 -13.01 -19.42 -2.26
C ASP A 323 -11.51 -19.50 -2.57
N LYS A 324 -10.80 -20.37 -1.85
CA LYS A 324 -9.33 -20.49 -1.95
C LYS A 324 -8.84 -20.79 -3.38
N ASP A 325 -9.62 -21.58 -4.10
CA ASP A 325 -9.28 -22.01 -5.47
C ASP A 325 -10.14 -21.32 -6.55
N ALA A 326 -10.84 -20.22 -6.21
CA ALA A 326 -11.60 -19.46 -7.18
C ALA A 326 -10.68 -18.80 -8.21
N ARG A 327 -11.10 -18.86 -9.48
CA ARG A 327 -10.40 -18.22 -10.59
C ARG A 327 -11.33 -17.28 -11.32
N ILE A 328 -10.83 -16.11 -11.62
CA ILE A 328 -11.51 -15.17 -12.52
C ILE A 328 -11.38 -15.75 -13.93
N THR A 329 -12.49 -16.03 -14.58
CA THR A 329 -12.55 -16.59 -15.92
C THR A 329 -12.76 -15.53 -17.00
N ARG A 330 -13.53 -14.48 -16.66
CA ARG A 330 -13.76 -13.32 -17.52
C ARG A 330 -13.94 -12.07 -16.68
N GLU A 331 -13.50 -10.95 -17.19
CA GLU A 331 -13.72 -9.64 -16.57
C GLU A 331 -14.06 -8.62 -17.65
N LEU A 332 -15.13 -7.86 -17.40
CA LEU A 332 -15.52 -6.74 -18.23
C LEU A 332 -15.36 -5.44 -17.41
N VAL A 333 -14.73 -4.45 -18.02
CA VAL A 333 -14.66 -3.09 -17.48
C VAL A 333 -15.18 -2.14 -18.55
N ASP A 334 -16.11 -1.28 -18.19
CA ASP A 334 -16.84 -0.40 -19.12
C ASP A 334 -17.52 -1.18 -20.29
N GLY A 335 -17.99 -2.41 -20.01
CA GLY A 335 -18.60 -3.28 -20.98
C GLY A 335 -17.62 -3.92 -21.98
N ARG A 336 -16.33 -3.70 -21.82
CA ARG A 336 -15.29 -4.28 -22.67
C ARG A 336 -14.56 -5.37 -21.91
N GLU A 337 -14.37 -6.51 -22.56
CA GLU A 337 -13.57 -7.59 -21.98
C GLU A 337 -12.10 -7.16 -21.86
N VAL A 338 -11.55 -7.28 -20.68
CA VAL A 338 -10.16 -6.95 -20.40
C VAL A 338 -9.32 -8.23 -20.38
N ARG A 339 -8.06 -8.11 -20.77
CA ARG A 339 -7.11 -9.22 -20.68
C ARG A 339 -6.83 -9.50 -19.21
N LEU A 340 -7.09 -10.72 -18.79
CA LEU A 340 -6.65 -11.19 -17.48
C LEU A 340 -5.19 -11.63 -17.56
N PRO A 341 -4.39 -11.41 -16.49
CA PRO A 341 -3.08 -12.02 -16.43
C PRO A 341 -3.22 -13.53 -16.60
N ALA A 342 -2.25 -14.14 -17.30
CA ALA A 342 -2.22 -15.59 -17.40
C ALA A 342 -2.26 -16.16 -15.97
N PRO A 343 -3.12 -17.18 -15.69
CA PRO A 343 -3.16 -17.77 -14.36
C PRO A 343 -1.73 -18.19 -14.01
N ASP A 344 -1.24 -17.69 -12.87
CA ASP A 344 0.02 -18.18 -12.32
C ASP A 344 -0.04 -19.70 -12.37
N LYS A 345 0.89 -20.31 -13.09
CA LYS A 345 0.98 -21.77 -13.14
C LYS A 345 1.02 -22.18 -11.67
N LYS A 346 0.03 -22.97 -11.26
CA LYS A 346 -0.08 -23.44 -9.89
C LYS A 346 1.31 -23.82 -9.39
N ALA A 347 1.74 -23.21 -8.30
CA ALA A 347 2.77 -23.79 -7.44
C ALA A 347 2.25 -25.16 -6.95
N GLY A 348 2.37 -26.20 -7.76
CA GLY A 348 1.77 -27.51 -7.49
C GLY A 348 1.97 -28.55 -8.59
N GLU A 349 2.33 -28.14 -9.81
CA GLU A 349 2.91 -29.06 -10.81
C GLU A 349 4.30 -28.55 -11.13
N SER A 350 5.25 -28.97 -10.34
CA SER A 350 6.67 -28.77 -10.53
C SER A 350 7.13 -29.47 -11.82
N ALA A 351 7.15 -28.73 -12.91
CA ALA A 351 8.33 -28.87 -13.74
C ALA A 351 9.52 -28.52 -12.81
N PRO A 352 10.64 -29.28 -12.81
CA PRO A 352 11.74 -29.00 -11.90
C PRO A 352 12.07 -27.50 -12.02
N SER A 353 11.98 -26.79 -10.90
CA SER A 353 12.16 -25.33 -10.86
C SER A 353 13.49 -25.03 -11.53
N VAL A 354 13.51 -24.17 -12.53
CA VAL A 354 14.74 -23.87 -13.30
C VAL A 354 15.88 -23.48 -12.37
N VAL A 355 15.54 -22.94 -11.17
CA VAL A 355 16.51 -22.54 -10.13
C VAL A 355 17.05 -23.74 -9.34
N GLU A 356 16.31 -24.85 -9.23
CA GLU A 356 16.78 -26.04 -8.49
C GLU A 356 18.01 -26.68 -9.07
N GLY A 357 18.93 -27.09 -8.20
CA GLY A 357 20.16 -27.78 -8.56
C GLY A 357 21.42 -27.02 -8.14
N THR A 358 22.55 -27.47 -8.64
CA THR A 358 23.87 -26.92 -8.26
C THR A 358 24.29 -25.85 -9.25
N TRP A 359 24.64 -24.68 -8.73
CA TRP A 359 25.11 -23.52 -9.49
C TRP A 359 26.53 -23.18 -9.14
N ARG A 360 27.35 -22.92 -10.16
CA ARG A 360 28.72 -22.40 -9.99
C ARG A 360 28.68 -20.88 -10.25
N LEU A 361 28.90 -20.11 -9.22
CA LEU A 361 28.88 -18.64 -9.27
C LEU A 361 30.32 -18.12 -9.22
N THR A 362 30.62 -17.11 -10.01
CA THR A 362 31.91 -16.39 -9.99
C THR A 362 31.61 -14.94 -9.59
N VAL A 363 32.10 -14.54 -8.43
CA VAL A 363 31.99 -13.18 -7.89
C VAL A 363 33.25 -12.42 -8.28
N ARG A 364 33.10 -11.34 -9.05
CA ARG A 364 34.24 -10.53 -9.53
C ARG A 364 34.55 -9.44 -8.50
N SER A 365 35.69 -9.52 -7.83
CA SER A 365 36.13 -8.51 -6.88
C SER A 365 37.45 -7.88 -7.33
N SER A 366 37.76 -6.69 -6.79
CA SER A 366 39.04 -5.99 -7.02
C SER A 366 40.25 -6.76 -6.50
N GLN A 367 40.04 -7.80 -5.68
CA GLN A 367 41.07 -8.65 -5.11
C GLN A 367 41.17 -10.02 -5.84
N GLY A 368 40.44 -10.18 -6.92
CA GLY A 368 40.38 -11.42 -7.71
C GLY A 368 38.99 -12.06 -7.73
N ASP A 369 38.79 -12.97 -8.63
CA ASP A 369 37.52 -13.72 -8.79
C ASP A 369 37.40 -14.79 -7.70
N VAL A 370 36.23 -14.84 -7.06
CA VAL A 370 35.90 -15.82 -6.02
C VAL A 370 34.85 -16.78 -6.56
N ALA A 371 35.14 -18.07 -6.56
CA ALA A 371 34.22 -19.11 -6.95
C ALA A 371 33.37 -19.57 -5.76
N VAL A 372 32.05 -19.63 -5.96
CA VAL A 372 31.09 -20.14 -4.97
C VAL A 372 30.19 -21.15 -5.66
N THR A 373 30.08 -22.33 -5.11
CA THR A 373 29.12 -23.34 -5.53
C THR A 373 27.92 -23.31 -4.61
N VAL A 374 26.71 -23.16 -5.18
CA VAL A 374 25.47 -23.10 -4.40
C VAL A 374 24.53 -24.19 -4.89
N THR A 375 24.01 -25.00 -3.99
CA THR A 375 22.94 -25.96 -4.29
C THR A 375 21.63 -25.40 -3.77
N LEU A 376 20.67 -25.18 -4.68
CA LEU A 376 19.39 -24.54 -4.39
C LEU A 376 18.24 -25.54 -4.50
N HIS A 377 17.34 -25.48 -3.53
CA HIS A 377 16.05 -26.16 -3.51
C HIS A 377 14.96 -25.11 -3.39
N ASN A 378 13.91 -25.23 -4.18
CA ASN A 378 12.81 -24.26 -4.19
C ASN A 378 11.53 -24.90 -3.63
N GLU A 379 11.04 -24.37 -2.54
CA GLU A 379 9.75 -24.74 -1.96
C GLU A 379 8.81 -23.53 -2.01
N ASN A 380 7.97 -23.48 -3.05
CA ASN A 380 6.95 -22.41 -3.19
C ASN A 380 7.52 -20.98 -3.19
N GLY A 381 8.67 -20.77 -3.85
CA GLY A 381 9.31 -19.46 -3.90
C GLY A 381 10.28 -19.19 -2.74
N ALA A 382 10.30 -20.02 -1.70
CA ALA A 382 11.33 -19.98 -0.67
C ALA A 382 12.53 -20.85 -1.12
N LEU A 383 13.71 -20.25 -1.20
CA LEU A 383 14.94 -20.97 -1.52
C LEU A 383 15.64 -21.42 -0.24
N THR A 384 15.92 -22.72 -0.20
CA THR A 384 16.80 -23.34 0.78
C THR A 384 17.98 -24.00 0.06
N GLY A 385 19.03 -24.30 0.77
CA GLY A 385 20.16 -24.97 0.17
C GLY A 385 21.48 -24.73 0.88
N THR A 386 22.56 -25.14 0.25
CA THR A 386 23.92 -25.05 0.80
C THR A 386 24.85 -24.32 -0.15
N PHE A 387 25.88 -23.72 0.41
CA PHE A 387 26.98 -23.15 -0.37
C PHE A 387 28.33 -23.75 0.04
N SER A 388 29.26 -23.74 -0.90
CA SER A 388 30.67 -24.09 -0.66
C SER A 388 31.60 -23.29 -1.59
N GLY A 389 32.72 -22.87 -1.05
CA GLY A 389 33.75 -22.11 -1.79
C GLY A 389 34.94 -21.78 -0.90
N ASP A 390 35.94 -21.09 -1.46
CA ASP A 390 37.18 -20.75 -0.79
C ASP A 390 36.98 -19.91 0.50
N LYS A 391 35.81 -19.26 0.66
CA LYS A 391 35.46 -18.43 1.81
C LYS A 391 34.61 -19.16 2.85
N GLY A 392 34.37 -20.44 2.71
CA GLY A 392 33.63 -21.28 3.64
C GLY A 392 32.55 -22.12 3.02
N SER A 393 31.78 -22.79 3.85
CA SER A 393 30.62 -23.60 3.46
C SER A 393 29.57 -23.54 4.55
N GLY A 394 28.31 -23.73 4.19
CA GLY A 394 27.17 -23.70 5.11
C GLY A 394 25.83 -23.61 4.38
N ASP A 395 24.78 -23.34 5.15
CA ASP A 395 23.44 -23.17 4.61
C ASP A 395 23.23 -21.73 4.12
N ILE A 396 22.50 -21.59 3.02
CA ILE A 396 22.01 -20.27 2.58
C ILE A 396 20.90 -19.79 3.52
N ARG A 397 20.72 -18.48 3.60
CA ARG A 397 19.68 -17.82 4.41
C ARG A 397 18.86 -16.87 3.57
N ASN A 398 17.63 -16.58 4.02
CA ASN A 398 16.73 -15.60 3.40
C ASN A 398 16.57 -15.80 1.89
N GLY A 399 16.50 -17.06 1.44
CA GLY A 399 16.39 -17.38 0.03
C GLY A 399 14.97 -17.16 -0.49
N SER A 400 14.85 -16.48 -1.64
CA SER A 400 13.59 -16.31 -2.36
C SER A 400 13.78 -16.39 -3.87
N PHE A 401 12.74 -16.86 -4.58
CA PHE A 401 12.67 -16.95 -6.04
C PHE A 401 11.26 -16.63 -6.52
N ASP A 402 11.12 -15.67 -7.42
CA ASP A 402 9.84 -15.23 -7.97
C ASP A 402 9.54 -15.75 -9.40
N GLY A 403 10.37 -16.68 -9.89
CA GLY A 403 10.29 -17.23 -11.25
C GLY A 403 11.36 -16.67 -12.19
N THR A 404 11.92 -15.52 -11.87
CA THR A 404 12.96 -14.85 -12.67
C THR A 404 14.09 -14.31 -11.80
N THR A 405 13.76 -13.75 -10.63
CA THR A 405 14.71 -13.13 -9.72
C THR A 405 15.04 -14.05 -8.55
N VAL A 406 16.30 -14.14 -8.23
CA VAL A 406 16.86 -14.97 -7.16
C VAL A 406 17.47 -14.05 -6.11
N GLU A 407 17.09 -14.22 -4.86
CA GLU A 407 17.72 -13.54 -3.73
C GLU A 407 18.10 -14.58 -2.66
N PHE A 408 19.32 -14.53 -2.14
CA PHE A 408 19.73 -15.35 -1.02
C PHE A 408 20.99 -14.80 -0.34
N THR A 409 21.19 -15.18 0.92
CA THR A 409 22.32 -14.76 1.73
C THR A 409 23.25 -15.94 2.00
N VAL A 410 24.56 -15.72 1.80
CA VAL A 410 25.63 -16.66 2.08
C VAL A 410 26.47 -16.14 3.24
N PRO A 411 26.48 -16.80 4.41
CA PRO A 411 27.36 -16.42 5.51
C PRO A 411 28.81 -16.83 5.22
N VAL A 412 29.70 -15.87 5.06
CA VAL A 412 31.13 -16.12 4.78
C VAL A 412 31.96 -15.82 6.03
N LYS A 413 32.98 -16.64 6.28
CA LYS A 413 33.95 -16.38 7.36
C LYS A 413 34.85 -15.20 6.97
N GLY A 414 34.95 -14.19 7.85
CA GLY A 414 35.89 -13.08 7.72
C GLY A 414 37.35 -13.51 7.91
N GLN A 415 38.30 -12.58 7.78
CA GLN A 415 39.72 -12.85 8.01
C GLN A 415 40.07 -13.20 9.48
N SER A 416 39.14 -12.99 10.40
CA SER A 416 39.24 -13.39 11.81
C SER A 416 38.13 -14.41 12.13
N GLU A 417 38.42 -15.43 12.93
CA GLU A 417 37.48 -16.51 13.29
C GLU A 417 36.21 -16.03 14.03
N THR A 418 36.18 -14.77 14.45
CA THR A 418 35.07 -14.14 15.18
C THR A 418 34.20 -13.22 14.31
N GLU A 419 34.58 -12.91 13.06
CA GLU A 419 33.78 -12.06 12.16
C GLU A 419 33.15 -12.88 11.05
N SER A 420 31.83 -13.02 11.07
CA SER A 420 31.05 -13.50 9.92
C SER A 420 30.57 -12.30 9.11
N SER A 421 30.76 -12.33 7.83
CA SER A 421 30.26 -11.34 6.87
C SER A 421 29.20 -11.99 6.00
N ASP A 422 28.02 -11.41 5.92
CA ASP A 422 26.94 -11.91 5.06
C ASP A 422 27.10 -11.34 3.65
N TRP A 423 27.12 -12.22 2.65
CA TRP A 423 27.07 -11.86 1.24
C TRP A 423 25.64 -12.03 0.74
N VAL A 424 25.01 -10.93 0.32
CA VAL A 424 23.65 -10.95 -0.19
C VAL A 424 23.67 -10.93 -1.71
N PHE A 425 23.17 -12.02 -2.31
CA PHE A 425 23.06 -12.20 -3.75
C PHE A 425 21.71 -11.74 -4.25
N HIS A 426 21.69 -10.88 -5.26
CA HIS A 426 20.52 -10.49 -6.03
C HIS A 426 20.81 -10.79 -7.51
N GLY A 427 20.09 -11.70 -8.10
CA GLY A 427 20.36 -12.13 -9.47
C GLY A 427 19.10 -12.38 -10.28
N THR A 428 19.25 -12.36 -11.59
CA THR A 428 18.27 -12.82 -12.57
C THR A 428 18.69 -14.12 -13.18
N LEU A 429 17.71 -14.99 -13.39
CA LEU A 429 17.87 -16.29 -14.02
C LEU A 429 17.48 -16.22 -15.50
N ASP A 430 18.36 -16.67 -16.38
CA ASP A 430 18.08 -16.83 -17.81
C ASP A 430 18.49 -18.26 -18.23
N GLY A 431 17.53 -19.17 -18.25
CA GLY A 431 17.73 -20.58 -18.54
C GLY A 431 18.70 -21.25 -17.57
N THR A 432 19.91 -21.59 -18.04
CA THR A 432 20.97 -22.21 -17.24
C THR A 432 22.02 -21.21 -16.76
N SER A 433 21.79 -19.92 -16.95
CA SER A 433 22.68 -18.83 -16.53
C SER A 433 22.04 -17.99 -15.44
N MET A 434 22.85 -17.51 -14.51
CA MET A 434 22.44 -16.60 -13.43
C MET A 434 23.44 -15.43 -13.41
N SER A 435 22.92 -14.20 -13.33
CA SER A 435 23.78 -13.02 -13.24
C SER A 435 23.16 -11.96 -12.35
N GLY A 436 23.98 -11.14 -11.72
CA GLY A 436 23.48 -10.13 -10.81
C GLY A 436 24.57 -9.48 -9.97
N SER A 437 24.18 -8.98 -8.80
CA SER A 437 25.07 -8.30 -7.86
C SER A 437 25.14 -9.02 -6.51
N VAL A 438 26.28 -8.91 -5.87
CA VAL A 438 26.53 -9.38 -4.50
C VAL A 438 26.88 -8.17 -3.64
N THR A 439 26.15 -7.99 -2.57
CA THR A 439 26.46 -6.97 -1.56
C THR A 439 27.27 -7.62 -0.45
N THR A 440 28.47 -7.11 -0.22
CA THR A 440 29.41 -7.55 0.81
C THR A 440 29.71 -6.42 1.77
N SER A 441 30.43 -6.67 2.85
CA SER A 441 30.92 -5.62 3.79
C SER A 441 31.83 -4.59 3.11
N LEU A 442 32.46 -4.92 1.97
CA LEU A 442 33.36 -4.05 1.21
C LEU A 442 32.69 -3.31 0.05
N GLY A 443 31.41 -3.55 -0.20
CA GLY A 443 30.63 -2.94 -1.28
C GLY A 443 29.90 -3.96 -2.15
N THR A 444 29.28 -3.45 -3.22
CA THR A 444 28.53 -4.28 -4.18
C THR A 444 29.39 -4.61 -5.39
N VAL A 445 29.47 -5.89 -5.73
CA VAL A 445 30.22 -6.43 -6.87
C VAL A 445 29.31 -7.27 -7.75
N GLN A 446 29.71 -7.55 -8.99
CA GLN A 446 28.93 -8.36 -9.93
C GLN A 446 29.28 -9.83 -9.82
N PHE A 447 28.29 -10.69 -10.08
CA PHE A 447 28.53 -12.13 -10.24
C PHE A 447 27.88 -12.67 -11.51
N THR A 448 28.43 -13.74 -12.00
CA THR A 448 27.85 -14.55 -13.05
C THR A 448 27.93 -16.03 -12.64
N GLY A 449 26.98 -16.83 -13.09
CA GLY A 449 26.94 -18.23 -12.73
C GLY A 449 26.31 -19.10 -13.82
N SER A 450 26.59 -20.37 -13.74
CA SER A 450 26.01 -21.39 -14.62
C SER A 450 25.57 -22.61 -13.81
N LYS A 451 24.49 -23.24 -14.26
CA LYS A 451 23.99 -24.48 -13.66
C LYS A 451 24.95 -25.62 -13.97
N GLY A 452 25.37 -26.35 -12.94
CA GLY A 452 26.14 -27.59 -13.11
C GLY A 452 25.31 -28.66 -13.82
N ARG A 453 25.95 -29.43 -14.66
CA ARG A 453 25.33 -30.59 -15.31
C ARG A 453 25.13 -31.71 -14.31
#